data_4089971de7079b405503253215595189
#
_entry.id   4089971de7079b405503253215595189
#
_cell.length_a   1.000
_cell.length_b   1.000
_cell.length_c   1.000
_cell.angle_alpha   90.00
_cell.angle_beta   90.00
_cell.angle_gamma   90.00
#
_symmetry.space_group_name_H-M   'P 1'
#
loop_
_entity.id
_entity.type
_entity.pdbx_description
1 polymer ?
#
loop_
_entity_poly.entity_id
_entity_poly.type
_entity_poly.pdbx_seq_one_letter_code
_entity_poly.pdbx_strand_id
1 'polypeptide(L)'
;MKFVLKQYKDMKNFLRNNGLSISFILLFFGALIGQIIFGLEEHNKELIKDGGTAISLSAYLISGHFIQSTFENWESEFLQMALFVMFTIFLMQRGSSESKDLDKEEEVDREPSPAQKDAPWPVKKGGWILEIYKYSLTIVLFLLFILSFLVHFYGSLKDENEQLSLQGLPPESASDYIGDSRFWFESFQNWQSEFLSVFAIVILSIYFRQIGSSQSKPVDAPHMKTGE
;
A
#
# COMPACT_ATOMS: atom_id res chain seq x y z
N MET A 1 25.64 26.40 23.91
CA MET A 1 25.10 27.11 22.73
C MET A 1 25.44 26.43 21.42
N LYS A 2 26.71 26.16 21.07
CA LYS A 2 27.10 25.48 19.80
C LYS A 2 26.48 24.08 19.64
N PHE A 3 26.36 23.28 20.69
CA PHE A 3 25.76 21.94 20.66
C PHE A 3 24.27 22.01 20.30
N VAL A 4 23.49 22.87 20.93
CA VAL A 4 22.07 23.06 20.67
C VAL A 4 21.82 23.55 19.24
N LEU A 5 22.65 24.48 18.73
CA LEU A 5 22.57 24.96 17.35
C LEU A 5 22.89 23.87 16.33
N LYS A 6 23.84 22.97 16.63
CA LYS A 6 24.14 21.83 15.78
C LYS A 6 22.96 20.87 15.74
N GLN A 7 22.41 20.48 16.90
CA GLN A 7 21.26 19.58 17.00
C GLN A 7 20.02 20.13 16.27
N TYR A 8 19.75 21.44 16.40
CA TYR A 8 18.67 22.09 15.67
C TYR A 8 18.88 22.03 14.15
N LYS A 9 20.10 22.28 13.67
CA LYS A 9 20.44 22.18 12.24
C LYS A 9 20.29 20.76 11.71
N ASP A 10 20.74 19.77 12.48
CA ASP A 10 20.64 18.36 12.11
C ASP A 10 19.17 17.91 12.04
N MET A 11 18.34 18.31 13.00
CA MET A 11 16.89 18.05 12.99
C MET A 11 16.18 18.72 11.80
N LYS A 12 16.50 19.99 11.50
CA LYS A 12 15.95 20.69 10.33
C LYS A 12 16.31 20.00 9.02
N ASN A 13 17.56 19.54 8.90
CA ASN A 13 18.00 18.79 7.73
C ASN A 13 17.29 17.42 7.62
N PHE A 14 17.10 16.72 8.74
CA PHE A 14 16.37 15.47 8.80
C PHE A 14 14.91 15.65 8.34
N LEU A 15 14.20 16.63 8.87
CA LEU A 15 12.81 16.95 8.48
C LEU A 15 12.72 17.35 7.00
N ARG A 16 13.66 18.16 6.50
CA ARG A 16 13.68 18.53 5.09
C ARG A 16 13.91 17.32 4.17
N ASN A 17 14.81 16.42 4.55
CA ASN A 17 15.18 15.27 3.72
C ASN A 17 14.15 14.13 3.77
N ASN A 18 13.31 14.08 4.81
CA ASN A 18 12.34 13.00 5.04
C ASN A 18 10.89 13.51 5.17
N GLY A 19 10.64 14.77 4.81
CA GLY A 19 9.35 15.43 5.04
C GLY A 19 8.16 14.68 4.43
N LEU A 20 8.31 14.14 3.21
CA LEU A 20 7.27 13.39 2.54
C LEU A 20 6.89 12.13 3.34
N SER A 21 7.87 11.29 3.68
CA SER A 21 7.64 10.07 4.44
C SER A 21 7.08 10.35 5.84
N ILE A 22 7.58 11.40 6.50
CA ILE A 22 7.08 11.81 7.82
C ILE A 22 5.61 12.24 7.73
N SER A 23 5.24 13.00 6.69
CA SER A 23 3.86 13.45 6.52
C SER A 23 2.91 12.25 6.31
N PHE A 24 3.27 11.32 5.42
CA PHE A 24 2.43 10.15 5.17
C PHE A 24 2.33 9.22 6.38
N ILE A 25 3.42 8.99 7.13
CA ILE A 25 3.35 8.15 8.33
C ILE A 25 2.49 8.79 9.44
N LEU A 26 2.49 10.11 9.57
CA LEU A 26 1.63 10.81 10.52
C LEU A 26 0.16 10.72 10.11
N LEU A 27 -0.16 10.86 8.82
CA LEU A 27 -1.51 10.68 8.29
C LEU A 27 -1.98 9.24 8.50
N PHE A 28 -1.13 8.25 8.23
CA PHE A 28 -1.41 6.84 8.47
C PHE A 28 -1.77 6.55 9.92
N PHE A 29 -0.94 6.97 10.88
CA PHE A 29 -1.25 6.75 12.29
C PHE A 29 -2.48 7.55 12.75
N GLY A 30 -2.72 8.75 12.22
CA GLY A 30 -3.92 9.52 12.48
C GLY A 30 -5.18 8.79 12.02
N ALA A 31 -5.17 8.24 10.82
CA ALA A 31 -6.26 7.44 10.26
C ALA A 31 -6.46 6.13 11.04
N LEU A 32 -5.39 5.42 11.37
CA LEU A 32 -5.43 4.18 12.15
C LEU A 32 -6.03 4.41 13.55
N ILE A 33 -5.64 5.48 14.23
CA ILE A 33 -6.23 5.87 15.53
C ILE A 33 -7.73 6.15 15.38
N GLY A 34 -8.13 6.88 14.32
CA GLY A 34 -9.53 7.11 14.00
C GLY A 34 -10.29 5.81 13.77
N GLN A 35 -9.74 4.89 12.98
CA GLN A 35 -10.32 3.56 12.73
C GLN A 35 -10.50 2.77 14.03
N ILE A 36 -9.50 2.78 14.92
CA ILE A 36 -9.59 2.08 16.22
C ILE A 36 -10.71 2.64 17.08
N ILE A 37 -10.82 3.97 17.18
CA ILE A 37 -11.82 4.62 18.05
C ILE A 37 -13.24 4.37 17.53
N PHE A 38 -13.47 4.71 16.26
CA PHE A 38 -14.81 4.61 15.67
C PHE A 38 -15.19 3.15 15.36
N GLY A 39 -14.23 2.31 14.99
CA GLY A 39 -14.47 0.91 14.74
C GLY A 39 -14.82 0.13 16.01
N LEU A 40 -14.20 0.42 17.16
CA LEU A 40 -14.60 -0.16 18.44
C LEU A 40 -16.05 0.24 18.81
N GLU A 41 -16.41 1.51 18.60
CA GLU A 41 -17.76 1.98 18.89
C GLU A 41 -18.80 1.29 18.00
N GLU A 42 -18.53 1.19 16.71
CA GLU A 42 -19.45 0.57 15.76
C GLU A 42 -19.59 -0.92 15.98
N HIS A 43 -18.48 -1.63 16.13
CA HIS A 43 -18.49 -3.07 16.43
C HIS A 43 -19.22 -3.40 17.74
N ASN A 44 -19.06 -2.58 18.79
CA ASN A 44 -19.80 -2.76 20.03
C ASN A 44 -21.32 -2.54 19.87
N LYS A 45 -21.73 -1.61 18.99
CA LYS A 45 -23.15 -1.43 18.66
C LYS A 45 -23.72 -2.66 17.95
N GLU A 46 -22.96 -3.21 17.00
CA GLU A 46 -23.35 -4.43 16.28
C GLU A 46 -23.46 -5.63 17.23
N LEU A 47 -22.44 -5.88 18.06
CA LEU A 47 -22.46 -6.95 19.06
C LEU A 47 -23.69 -6.87 19.98
N ILE A 48 -23.99 -5.68 20.49
CA ILE A 48 -25.17 -5.48 21.39
C ILE A 48 -26.47 -5.73 20.62
N LYS A 49 -26.56 -5.27 19.37
CA LYS A 49 -27.73 -5.48 18.50
C LYS A 49 -27.99 -6.95 18.25
N ASP A 50 -26.93 -7.75 18.11
CA ASP A 50 -27.00 -9.19 17.84
C ASP A 50 -27.06 -10.04 19.13
N GLY A 51 -27.29 -9.41 20.28
CA GLY A 51 -27.49 -10.09 21.58
C GLY A 51 -26.21 -10.40 22.34
N GLY A 52 -25.07 -9.96 21.85
CA GLY A 52 -23.77 -10.07 22.53
C GLY A 52 -23.53 -8.95 23.54
N THR A 53 -22.28 -8.81 23.98
CA THR A 53 -21.88 -7.80 24.97
C THR A 53 -20.73 -6.95 24.38
N ALA A 54 -20.68 -5.66 24.80
CA ALA A 54 -19.60 -4.78 24.40
C ALA A 54 -18.23 -5.29 24.88
N ILE A 55 -17.23 -5.15 24.04
CA ILE A 55 -15.84 -5.56 24.31
C ILE A 55 -14.94 -4.37 24.62
N SER A 56 -13.82 -4.64 25.29
CA SER A 56 -12.81 -3.64 25.60
C SER A 56 -11.94 -3.30 24.37
N LEU A 57 -11.23 -2.17 24.41
CA LEU A 57 -10.25 -1.81 23.38
C LEU A 57 -9.21 -2.92 23.12
N SER A 58 -8.69 -3.54 24.17
CA SER A 58 -7.70 -4.62 24.03
C SER A 58 -8.26 -5.86 23.34
N ALA A 59 -9.54 -6.20 23.61
CA ALA A 59 -10.24 -7.28 22.92
C ALA A 59 -10.53 -6.92 21.45
N TYR A 60 -10.93 -5.68 21.19
CA TYR A 60 -11.19 -5.20 19.84
C TYR A 60 -9.96 -5.27 18.94
N LEU A 61 -8.78 -4.84 19.43
CA LEU A 61 -7.52 -4.87 18.66
C LEU A 61 -7.08 -6.27 18.20
N ILE A 62 -7.62 -7.30 18.80
CA ILE A 62 -7.39 -8.70 18.40
C ILE A 62 -8.65 -9.38 17.87
N SER A 63 -9.76 -8.65 17.69
CA SER A 63 -11.00 -9.17 17.11
C SER A 63 -10.84 -9.50 15.63
N GLY A 64 -11.72 -10.36 15.10
CA GLY A 64 -11.82 -10.63 13.67
C GLY A 64 -12.10 -9.36 12.88
N HIS A 65 -13.08 -8.58 13.33
CA HIS A 65 -13.50 -7.32 12.72
C HIS A 65 -12.35 -6.29 12.54
N PHE A 66 -11.55 -6.06 13.58
CA PHE A 66 -10.42 -5.11 13.46
C PHE A 66 -9.31 -5.63 12.53
N ILE A 67 -8.97 -6.91 12.64
CA ILE A 67 -7.95 -7.55 11.80
C ILE A 67 -8.40 -7.53 10.34
N GLN A 68 -9.62 -7.98 10.04
CA GLN A 68 -10.20 -7.95 8.71
C GLN A 68 -10.15 -6.53 8.14
N SER A 69 -10.83 -5.58 8.75
CA SER A 69 -10.99 -4.20 8.25
C SER A 69 -9.68 -3.45 8.07
N THR A 70 -8.62 -3.84 8.79
CA THR A 70 -7.29 -3.26 8.62
C THR A 70 -6.54 -3.91 7.45
N PHE A 71 -6.53 -5.24 7.39
CA PHE A 71 -5.68 -5.96 6.45
C PHE A 71 -6.30 -6.12 5.07
N GLU A 72 -7.63 -6.01 4.91
CA GLU A 72 -8.27 -5.93 3.59
C GLU A 72 -7.82 -4.67 2.80
N ASN A 73 -7.64 -3.54 3.50
CA ASN A 73 -7.12 -2.32 2.90
C ASN A 73 -5.61 -2.43 2.58
N TRP A 74 -4.81 -2.99 3.49
CA TRP A 74 -3.37 -3.17 3.25
C TRP A 74 -3.10 -4.16 2.12
N GLU A 75 -3.89 -5.22 2.04
CA GLU A 75 -3.85 -6.19 0.95
C GLU A 75 -4.02 -5.50 -0.40
N SER A 76 -5.09 -4.72 -0.57
CA SER A 76 -5.42 -4.04 -1.82
C SER A 76 -4.35 -3.01 -2.21
N GLU A 77 -3.87 -2.22 -1.26
CA GLU A 77 -2.83 -1.21 -1.45
C GLU A 77 -1.51 -1.86 -1.92
N PHE A 78 -1.04 -2.93 -1.24
CA PHE A 78 0.20 -3.60 -1.64
C PHE A 78 0.06 -4.34 -2.97
N LEU A 79 -1.10 -4.91 -3.28
CA LEU A 79 -1.37 -5.50 -4.59
C LEU A 79 -1.30 -4.45 -5.69
N GLN A 80 -1.98 -3.32 -5.51
CA GLN A 80 -1.99 -2.21 -6.44
C GLN A 80 -0.58 -1.70 -6.71
N MET A 81 0.21 -1.44 -5.66
CA MET A 81 1.59 -0.97 -5.80
C MET A 81 2.48 -2.00 -6.49
N ALA A 82 2.35 -3.29 -6.17
CA ALA A 82 3.11 -4.36 -6.80
C ALA A 82 2.82 -4.48 -8.30
N LEU A 83 1.54 -4.47 -8.66
CA LEU A 83 1.09 -4.52 -10.05
C LEU A 83 1.49 -3.27 -10.83
N PHE A 84 1.37 -2.08 -10.22
CA PHE A 84 1.78 -0.83 -10.86
C PHE A 84 3.27 -0.82 -11.19
N VAL A 85 4.14 -1.13 -10.22
CA VAL A 85 5.59 -1.25 -10.45
C VAL A 85 5.90 -2.30 -11.51
N MET A 86 5.24 -3.46 -11.48
CA MET A 86 5.46 -4.53 -12.44
C MET A 86 4.98 -4.15 -13.85
N PHE A 87 3.78 -3.57 -13.97
CA PHE A 87 3.21 -3.23 -15.29
C PHE A 87 3.94 -2.11 -15.98
N THR A 88 4.46 -1.12 -15.26
CA THR A 88 5.27 -0.02 -15.83
C THR A 88 6.59 -0.47 -16.43
N ILE A 89 7.02 -1.73 -16.22
CA ILE A 89 8.18 -2.31 -16.89
C ILE A 89 7.93 -2.43 -18.41
N PHE A 90 6.74 -2.88 -18.80
CA PHE A 90 6.43 -3.28 -20.19
C PHE A 90 5.12 -2.73 -20.76
N LEU A 91 4.22 -2.20 -19.91
CA LEU A 91 3.01 -1.50 -20.35
C LEU A 91 3.24 0.01 -20.30
N MET A 92 2.92 0.69 -21.38
CA MET A 92 3.15 2.12 -21.54
C MET A 92 1.84 2.84 -21.84
N GLN A 93 1.71 4.06 -21.29
CA GLN A 93 0.62 4.98 -21.58
C GLN A 93 1.17 6.28 -22.15
N ARG A 94 0.97 6.49 -23.47
CA ARG A 94 1.43 7.71 -24.13
C ARG A 94 0.84 8.96 -23.47
N GLY A 95 1.71 9.88 -23.15
CA GLY A 95 1.37 11.18 -22.56
C GLY A 95 1.26 11.18 -21.03
N SER A 96 1.29 10.04 -20.35
CA SER A 96 1.28 9.98 -18.88
C SER A 96 2.65 10.33 -18.29
N SER A 97 2.66 10.99 -17.12
CA SER A 97 3.87 11.14 -16.29
C SER A 97 4.29 9.83 -15.62
N GLU A 98 3.34 8.92 -15.43
CA GLU A 98 3.52 7.64 -14.75
C GLU A 98 4.05 6.53 -15.68
N SER A 99 4.44 6.84 -16.90
CA SER A 99 4.86 5.88 -17.92
C SER A 99 6.21 6.23 -18.50
N LYS A 100 6.97 5.21 -18.87
CA LYS A 100 8.20 5.39 -19.67
C LYS A 100 7.86 5.90 -21.08
N ASP A 101 8.82 6.60 -21.69
CA ASP A 101 8.73 7.00 -23.09
C ASP A 101 8.68 5.74 -24.00
N LEU A 102 7.83 5.77 -25.02
CA LEU A 102 7.68 4.65 -25.96
C LEU A 102 8.84 4.54 -26.96
N ASP A 103 9.49 5.65 -27.22
CA ASP A 103 10.43 5.81 -28.33
C ASP A 103 11.89 5.99 -27.85
N LYS A 104 12.13 5.93 -26.51
CA LYS A 104 13.46 6.14 -25.91
C LYS A 104 13.71 5.16 -24.78
N GLU A 105 14.96 4.69 -24.68
CA GLU A 105 15.45 4.03 -23.47
C GLU A 105 15.64 5.06 -22.34
N GLU A 106 15.19 4.72 -21.15
CA GLU A 106 15.34 5.54 -19.96
C GLU A 106 16.45 5.01 -19.05
N GLU A 107 16.92 5.85 -18.12
CA GLU A 107 17.96 5.46 -17.15
C GLU A 107 17.59 4.23 -16.31
N VAL A 108 16.30 3.99 -16.09
CA VAL A 108 15.81 2.81 -15.35
C VAL A 108 15.99 1.48 -16.11
N ASP A 109 16.13 1.54 -17.45
CA ASP A 109 16.34 0.36 -18.30
C ASP A 109 17.82 0.00 -18.45
N ARG A 110 18.71 0.85 -17.99
CA ARG A 110 20.15 0.67 -18.07
C ARG A 110 20.62 -0.56 -17.27
N GLU A 111 21.49 -1.37 -17.87
CA GLU A 111 22.14 -2.46 -17.15
C GLU A 111 22.99 -1.93 -15.97
N PRO A 112 22.87 -2.54 -14.78
CA PRO A 112 23.60 -2.11 -13.60
C PRO A 112 25.09 -2.38 -13.73
N SER A 113 25.94 -1.38 -13.41
CA SER A 113 27.39 -1.50 -13.46
C SER A 113 28.01 -1.46 -12.06
N PRO A 114 28.85 -2.44 -11.69
CA PRO A 114 29.57 -2.44 -10.41
C PRO A 114 30.64 -1.32 -10.34
N ALA A 115 31.02 -0.75 -11.49
CA ALA A 115 31.97 0.38 -11.57
C ALA A 115 31.31 1.73 -11.27
N GLN A 116 29.98 1.79 -11.19
CA GLN A 116 29.28 3.02 -10.81
C GLN A 116 29.73 3.48 -9.42
N LYS A 117 30.04 4.79 -9.31
CA LYS A 117 30.41 5.39 -8.02
C LYS A 117 29.27 5.15 -7.00
N ASP A 118 29.64 4.71 -5.81
CA ASP A 118 28.72 4.44 -4.71
C ASP A 118 27.62 3.40 -5.02
N ALA A 119 27.83 2.51 -6.01
CA ALA A 119 26.89 1.43 -6.31
C ALA A 119 26.57 0.61 -5.06
N PRO A 120 25.28 0.20 -4.86
CA PRO A 120 24.87 -0.62 -3.74
C PRO A 120 25.63 -1.94 -3.66
N TRP A 121 25.77 -2.49 -2.45
CA TRP A 121 26.49 -3.75 -2.22
C TRP A 121 26.02 -4.92 -3.13
N PRO A 122 24.70 -5.15 -3.37
CA PRO A 122 24.28 -6.23 -4.26
C PRO A 122 24.80 -6.10 -5.69
N VAL A 123 24.91 -4.86 -6.20
CA VAL A 123 25.46 -4.57 -7.54
C VAL A 123 26.94 -4.93 -7.59
N LYS A 124 27.70 -4.56 -6.57
CA LYS A 124 29.13 -4.90 -6.45
C LYS A 124 29.36 -6.40 -6.28
N LYS A 125 28.44 -7.11 -5.62
CA LYS A 125 28.52 -8.55 -5.40
C LYS A 125 28.25 -9.35 -6.68
N GLY A 126 27.28 -8.93 -7.47
CA GLY A 126 26.86 -9.64 -8.70
C GLY A 126 26.16 -10.98 -8.45
N GLY A 127 26.08 -11.78 -9.50
CA GLY A 127 25.48 -13.11 -9.45
C GLY A 127 23.99 -13.11 -9.03
N TRP A 128 23.54 -14.19 -8.39
CA TRP A 128 22.12 -14.34 -7.99
C TRP A 128 21.64 -13.24 -7.01
N ILE A 129 22.54 -12.65 -6.23
CA ILE A 129 22.22 -11.54 -5.32
C ILE A 129 21.80 -10.31 -6.12
N LEU A 130 22.51 -10.00 -7.22
CA LEU A 130 22.13 -8.92 -8.11
C LEU A 130 20.79 -9.20 -8.80
N GLU A 131 20.54 -10.44 -9.24
CA GLU A 131 19.29 -10.80 -9.90
C GLU A 131 18.09 -10.61 -8.97
N ILE A 132 18.17 -11.03 -7.71
CA ILE A 132 17.11 -10.76 -6.72
C ILE A 132 16.99 -9.25 -6.46
N TYR A 133 18.10 -8.53 -6.38
CA TYR A 133 18.09 -7.11 -6.09
C TYR A 133 17.43 -6.29 -7.21
N LYS A 134 17.61 -6.66 -8.47
CA LYS A 134 16.95 -6.02 -9.62
C LYS A 134 15.42 -5.96 -9.49
N TYR A 135 14.82 -6.97 -8.86
CA TYR A 135 13.36 -7.09 -8.70
C TYR A 135 12.90 -6.93 -7.25
N SER A 136 13.79 -6.51 -6.35
CA SER A 136 13.53 -6.52 -4.90
C SER A 136 12.32 -5.68 -4.48
N LEU A 137 12.06 -4.56 -5.16
CA LEU A 137 10.89 -3.73 -4.86
C LEU A 137 9.58 -4.51 -5.13
N THR A 138 9.44 -5.09 -6.30
CA THR A 138 8.27 -5.90 -6.66
C THR A 138 8.13 -7.12 -5.73
N ILE A 139 9.24 -7.80 -5.44
CA ILE A 139 9.26 -8.97 -4.53
C ILE A 139 8.75 -8.57 -3.14
N VAL A 140 9.25 -7.48 -2.56
CA VAL A 140 8.84 -7.02 -1.22
C VAL A 140 7.36 -6.63 -1.22
N LEU A 141 6.88 -5.90 -2.23
CA LEU A 141 5.47 -5.52 -2.33
C LEU A 141 4.55 -6.75 -2.44
N PHE A 142 4.91 -7.75 -3.25
CA PHE A 142 4.16 -9.01 -3.31
C PHE A 142 4.19 -9.80 -2.00
N LEU A 143 5.32 -9.80 -1.28
CA LEU A 143 5.38 -10.44 0.04
C LEU A 143 4.47 -9.73 1.06
N LEU A 144 4.42 -8.41 1.03
CA LEU A 144 3.51 -7.63 1.87
C LEU A 144 2.05 -7.88 1.50
N PHE A 145 1.74 -7.96 0.20
CA PHE A 145 0.42 -8.36 -0.28
C PHE A 145 0.00 -9.74 0.25
N ILE A 146 0.85 -10.76 0.04
CA ILE A 146 0.55 -12.13 0.49
C ILE A 146 0.35 -12.17 2.02
N LEU A 147 1.21 -11.49 2.79
CA LEU A 147 1.07 -11.42 4.23
C LEU A 147 -0.25 -10.76 4.63
N SER A 148 -0.59 -9.63 4.04
CA SER A 148 -1.84 -8.92 4.33
C SER A 148 -3.06 -9.74 3.92
N PHE A 149 -3.04 -10.41 2.77
CA PHE A 149 -4.09 -11.31 2.30
C PHE A 149 -4.34 -12.47 3.29
N LEU A 150 -3.27 -13.10 3.78
CA LEU A 150 -3.41 -14.18 4.75
C LEU A 150 -3.95 -13.71 6.10
N VAL A 151 -3.53 -12.52 6.54
CA VAL A 151 -4.04 -11.94 7.80
C VAL A 151 -5.48 -11.42 7.64
N HIS A 152 -5.82 -10.84 6.49
CA HIS A 152 -7.20 -10.50 6.13
C HIS A 152 -8.09 -11.73 6.16
N PHE A 153 -7.73 -12.79 5.45
CA PHE A 153 -8.47 -14.06 5.45
C PHE A 153 -8.69 -14.60 6.88
N TYR A 154 -7.64 -14.60 7.69
CA TYR A 154 -7.76 -15.04 9.10
C TYR A 154 -8.72 -14.14 9.90
N GLY A 155 -8.63 -12.83 9.73
CA GLY A 155 -9.50 -11.86 10.41
C GLY A 155 -10.95 -12.02 10.01
N SER A 156 -11.21 -12.12 8.71
CA SER A 156 -12.55 -12.27 8.13
C SER A 156 -13.22 -13.58 8.55
N LEU A 157 -12.50 -14.72 8.49
CA LEU A 157 -13.00 -15.99 9.01
C LEU A 157 -13.29 -15.94 10.53
N LYS A 158 -12.44 -15.26 11.28
CA LYS A 158 -12.65 -15.11 12.72
C LYS A 158 -13.88 -14.27 13.03
N ASP A 159 -14.09 -13.19 12.30
CA ASP A 159 -15.27 -12.33 12.43
C ASP A 159 -16.55 -13.08 12.06
N GLU A 160 -16.55 -13.83 10.95
CA GLU A 160 -17.65 -14.68 10.53
C GLU A 160 -18.02 -15.71 11.62
N ASN A 161 -17.02 -16.40 12.16
CA ASN A 161 -17.25 -17.39 13.23
C ASN A 161 -17.74 -16.77 14.54
N GLU A 162 -17.38 -15.53 14.84
CA GLU A 162 -17.95 -14.77 15.97
C GLU A 162 -19.44 -14.48 15.73
N GLN A 163 -19.82 -14.05 14.53
CA GLN A 163 -21.20 -13.79 14.14
C GLN A 163 -22.04 -15.07 14.13
N LEU A 164 -21.53 -16.18 13.58
CA LEU A 164 -22.19 -17.48 13.59
C LEU A 164 -22.43 -17.97 15.04
N SER A 165 -21.45 -17.77 15.92
CA SER A 165 -21.60 -18.12 17.35
C SER A 165 -22.72 -17.35 18.04
N LEU A 166 -22.89 -16.06 17.77
CA LEU A 166 -23.99 -15.24 18.29
C LEU A 166 -25.37 -15.76 17.81
N GLN A 167 -25.42 -16.32 16.60
CA GLN A 167 -26.63 -16.91 16.03
C GLN A 167 -26.87 -18.36 16.49
N GLY A 168 -25.93 -18.94 17.27
CA GLY A 168 -26.01 -20.33 17.70
C GLY A 168 -25.71 -21.36 16.58
N LEU A 169 -25.05 -20.92 15.53
CA LEU A 169 -24.65 -21.73 14.38
C LEU A 169 -23.24 -22.32 14.58
N PRO A 170 -22.90 -23.46 13.94
CA PRO A 170 -21.56 -24.02 14.00
C PRO A 170 -20.56 -23.14 13.27
N PRO A 171 -19.28 -23.11 13.71
CA PRO A 171 -18.24 -22.36 13.03
C PRO A 171 -17.94 -22.93 11.65
N GLU A 172 -17.59 -22.07 10.73
CA GLU A 172 -17.13 -22.41 9.39
C GLU A 172 -15.63 -22.75 9.37
N SER A 173 -15.24 -23.72 8.54
CA SER A 173 -13.85 -24.10 8.37
C SER A 173 -13.13 -23.18 7.36
N ALA A 174 -11.80 -23.07 7.46
CA ALA A 174 -11.01 -22.28 6.51
C ALA A 174 -11.14 -22.77 5.05
N SER A 175 -11.35 -24.11 4.87
CA SER A 175 -11.54 -24.69 3.53
C SER A 175 -12.88 -24.34 2.90
N ASP A 176 -13.91 -24.13 3.70
CA ASP A 176 -15.23 -23.75 3.21
C ASP A 176 -15.26 -22.22 2.99
N TYR A 177 -14.74 -21.45 3.96
CA TYR A 177 -14.73 -20.00 3.92
C TYR A 177 -13.93 -19.41 2.76
N ILE A 178 -12.85 -20.06 2.28
CA ILE A 178 -12.12 -19.57 1.11
C ILE A 178 -13.00 -19.57 -0.15
N GLY A 179 -14.07 -20.34 -0.18
CA GLY A 179 -15.08 -20.33 -1.25
C GLY A 179 -16.26 -19.40 -0.99
N ASP A 180 -16.32 -18.77 0.19
CA ASP A 180 -17.44 -17.92 0.56
C ASP A 180 -17.42 -16.57 -0.20
N SER A 181 -18.61 -16.10 -0.53
CA SER A 181 -18.80 -14.85 -1.27
C SER A 181 -18.43 -13.61 -0.47
N ARG A 182 -18.54 -13.64 0.87
CA ARG A 182 -18.21 -12.51 1.75
C ARG A 182 -16.74 -12.14 1.61
N PHE A 183 -15.82 -13.11 1.78
CA PHE A 183 -14.38 -12.89 1.70
C PHE A 183 -13.97 -12.28 0.35
N TRP A 184 -14.46 -12.85 -0.74
CA TRP A 184 -14.15 -12.35 -2.08
C TRP A 184 -14.80 -11.00 -2.39
N PHE A 185 -15.98 -10.73 -1.85
CA PHE A 185 -16.60 -9.43 -1.97
C PHE A 185 -15.76 -8.35 -1.28
N GLU A 186 -15.29 -8.60 -0.06
CA GLU A 186 -14.39 -7.71 0.69
C GLU A 186 -13.12 -7.42 -0.12
N SER A 187 -12.43 -8.46 -0.61
CA SER A 187 -11.22 -8.31 -1.45
C SER A 187 -11.49 -7.51 -2.73
N PHE A 188 -12.47 -7.91 -3.54
CA PHE A 188 -12.74 -7.24 -4.81
C PHE A 188 -13.26 -5.81 -4.67
N GLN A 189 -14.01 -5.50 -3.62
CA GLN A 189 -14.48 -4.15 -3.32
C GLN A 189 -13.30 -3.20 -3.10
N ASN A 190 -12.27 -3.63 -2.37
CA ASN A 190 -11.07 -2.85 -2.12
C ASN A 190 -10.17 -2.78 -3.36
N TRP A 191 -9.91 -3.92 -4.02
CA TRP A 191 -9.06 -3.95 -5.22
C TRP A 191 -9.57 -3.04 -6.34
N GLN A 192 -10.90 -2.99 -6.57
CA GLN A 192 -11.47 -2.14 -7.62
C GLN A 192 -11.25 -0.64 -7.34
N SER A 193 -11.27 -0.20 -6.09
CA SER A 193 -11.02 1.19 -5.72
C SER A 193 -9.56 1.58 -5.94
N GLU A 194 -8.62 0.69 -5.58
CA GLU A 194 -7.19 0.90 -5.78
C GLU A 194 -6.82 0.97 -7.27
N PHE A 195 -7.37 0.07 -8.09
CA PHE A 195 -7.14 0.11 -9.54
C PHE A 195 -7.74 1.34 -10.19
N LEU A 196 -8.87 1.85 -9.68
CA LEU A 196 -9.46 3.10 -10.15
C LEU A 196 -8.55 4.30 -9.83
N SER A 197 -7.90 4.33 -8.67
CA SER A 197 -6.99 5.41 -8.29
C SER A 197 -5.77 5.48 -9.20
N VAL A 198 -5.16 4.34 -9.52
CA VAL A 198 -4.05 4.25 -10.49
C VAL A 198 -4.50 4.65 -11.89
N PHE A 199 -5.64 4.11 -12.36
CA PHE A 199 -6.20 4.51 -13.65
C PHE A 199 -6.40 6.03 -13.73
N ALA A 200 -6.93 6.63 -12.66
CA ALA A 200 -7.16 8.06 -12.61
C ALA A 200 -5.86 8.86 -12.74
N ILE A 201 -4.81 8.55 -11.96
CA ILE A 201 -3.54 9.30 -12.05
C ILE A 201 -2.87 9.12 -13.42
N VAL A 202 -2.86 7.91 -13.96
CA VAL A 202 -2.28 7.60 -15.28
C VAL A 202 -2.95 8.43 -16.39
N ILE A 203 -4.29 8.54 -16.38
CA ILE A 203 -5.03 9.28 -17.42
C ILE A 203 -5.05 10.78 -17.16
N LEU A 204 -5.26 11.21 -15.91
CA LEU A 204 -5.36 12.64 -15.58
C LEU A 204 -4.02 13.36 -15.77
N SER A 205 -2.89 12.70 -15.51
CA SER A 205 -1.55 13.27 -15.73
C SER A 205 -1.25 13.60 -17.20
N ILE A 206 -2.00 13.02 -18.15
CA ILE A 206 -1.89 13.37 -19.58
C ILE A 206 -2.30 14.83 -19.82
N TYR A 207 -3.39 15.26 -19.19
CA TYR A 207 -4.06 16.54 -19.49
C TYR A 207 -3.86 17.60 -18.40
N PHE A 208 -3.72 17.20 -17.15
CA PHE A 208 -3.62 18.11 -16.02
C PHE A 208 -2.18 18.27 -15.54
N ARG A 209 -1.91 19.36 -14.85
CA ARG A 209 -0.58 19.71 -14.34
C ARG A 209 -0.66 20.20 -12.90
N GLN A 210 0.38 19.87 -12.14
CA GLN A 210 0.62 20.43 -10.83
C GLN A 210 2.05 20.95 -10.78
N ILE A 211 2.23 22.25 -10.76
CA ILE A 211 3.56 22.85 -10.67
C ILE A 211 4.30 22.38 -9.41
N GLY A 212 5.52 21.91 -9.59
CA GLY A 212 6.40 21.48 -8.48
C GLY A 212 6.16 20.05 -7.97
N SER A 213 5.21 19.30 -8.54
CA SER A 213 5.01 17.89 -8.20
C SER A 213 5.88 16.99 -9.09
N SER A 214 6.53 16.00 -8.47
CA SER A 214 7.21 14.91 -9.17
C SER A 214 6.25 13.91 -9.84
N GLN A 215 4.94 14.00 -9.55
CA GLN A 215 3.89 13.18 -10.16
C GLN A 215 3.19 13.92 -11.32
N SER A 216 3.84 14.95 -11.86
CA SER A 216 3.27 15.78 -12.91
C SER A 216 4.33 16.25 -13.88
N LYS A 217 4.02 16.25 -15.16
CA LYS A 217 4.88 16.84 -16.19
C LYS A 217 5.03 18.36 -15.98
N PRO A 218 6.11 18.98 -16.55
CA PRO A 218 6.21 20.43 -16.62
C PRO A 218 4.95 21.09 -17.20
N VAL A 219 4.57 22.25 -16.70
CA VAL A 219 3.31 22.92 -17.07
C VAL A 219 3.21 23.20 -18.57
N ASP A 220 4.31 23.52 -19.21
CA ASP A 220 4.45 23.81 -20.64
C ASP A 220 4.71 22.58 -21.52
N ALA A 221 4.81 21.39 -20.91
CA ALA A 221 5.04 20.16 -21.68
C ALA A 221 3.80 19.77 -22.51
N PRO A 222 3.97 19.34 -23.76
CA PRO A 222 2.88 18.85 -24.60
C PRO A 222 2.12 17.70 -23.92
N HIS A 223 0.79 17.59 -24.19
CA HIS A 223 -0.02 16.53 -23.60
C HIS A 223 0.50 15.13 -23.94
N MET A 224 0.97 14.92 -25.16
CA MET A 224 1.44 13.61 -25.63
C MET A 224 2.93 13.34 -25.34
N LYS A 225 3.64 14.24 -24.68
CA LYS A 225 4.97 13.94 -24.13
C LYS A 225 4.80 12.97 -22.97
N THR A 226 5.48 11.83 -23.01
CA THR A 226 5.45 10.78 -22.00
C THR A 226 6.65 10.92 -21.05
N GLY A 227 6.49 10.48 -19.80
CA GLY A 227 7.51 10.61 -18.77
C GLY A 227 7.61 12.03 -18.20
N GLU A 228 8.59 12.24 -17.32
CA GLU A 228 8.90 13.53 -16.69
C GLU A 228 9.57 14.52 -17.65
#